data_b3ecf8d3a71b04e03ac0546a569bc7e0
#
_entry.id   b3ecf8d3a71b04e03ac0546a569bc7e0
#
_cell.length_a   1.000
_cell.length_b   1.000
_cell.length_c   1.000
_cell.angle_alpha   90.00
_cell.angle_beta   90.00
_cell.angle_gamma   90.00
#
_symmetry.space_group_name_H-M   'P 1'
#
loop_
_entity.id
_entity.type
_entity.pdbx_description
1 polymer ?
#
loop_
_entity_poly.entity_id
_entity_poly.type
_entity_poly.pdbx_seq_one_letter_code
_entity_poly.pdbx_strand_id
1 'polypeptide(L)'
;MIEHIWRPETGITEIEGDWHALRASEVEGIRIVWGEQRERLKGSQQLTEFTERLSREWAIETGIIDNLYDIDRGVTQTLIEHRFQAEFLSHGSTNKPRDYVVRLLRDQKDALDGVFDFVSQRRELSTSYIKELHAALLRSQTHTDGIDPSDHGIQVPLIRSDWQVQPNSPTRNGKIYTYCPPEQVASEMDRLVEGHAAHMHNGVSAEVQAAWLHHRFTQIHPFQDGNGRVARALASLVLVQAGLFPLVVTRDDKVGYLDALEAADIGNLKPLVNLIAKLQRAQFRKATAISDEILGASTDVQQALAGLNRVAEQLLDPQTGKMASAFNHARILADQTRQRLARLRWDVQAALRRVSPLASVTVKLSEPQTDRPFQSHITENAYKWFGYFPNTDSYRDRVCLDMVWRRRAKFVFAFHGTGRPFNGSLVCVPFLEFSDTDETAQTRATLIPVADEAFLFFYSEAEDEVLTRFLDWRERVLVTALRELTANL
;
A
#
# COMPACT_ATOMS: atom_id res chain seq x y z
N MET A 1 -29.75 -7.66 -15.01
CA MET A 1 -29.52 -8.77 -14.03
C MET A 1 -29.47 -8.12 -12.67
N ILE A 2 -30.15 -8.70 -11.66
CA ILE A 2 -30.12 -8.21 -10.26
C ILE A 2 -29.05 -8.97 -9.52
N GLU A 3 -28.19 -8.27 -8.81
CA GLU A 3 -27.13 -8.82 -7.98
C GLU A 3 -27.38 -8.46 -6.52
N HIS A 4 -27.61 -9.47 -5.69
CA HIS A 4 -27.91 -9.29 -4.28
C HIS A 4 -26.62 -9.28 -3.46
N ILE A 5 -26.20 -8.09 -3.01
CA ILE A 5 -25.01 -7.90 -2.18
C ILE A 5 -25.30 -8.26 -0.72
N TRP A 6 -26.46 -7.84 -0.23
CA TRP A 6 -27.00 -8.28 1.05
C TRP A 6 -28.16 -9.26 0.84
N ARG A 7 -28.30 -10.26 1.70
CA ARG A 7 -29.33 -11.30 1.61
C ARG A 7 -30.08 -11.43 2.94
N PRO A 8 -31.41 -11.51 2.89
CA PRO A 8 -32.22 -11.63 4.12
C PRO A 8 -31.88 -12.85 4.98
N GLU A 9 -31.44 -13.95 4.36
CA GLU A 9 -31.18 -15.23 5.04
C GLU A 9 -29.89 -15.19 5.88
N THR A 10 -28.92 -14.40 5.46
CA THR A 10 -27.58 -14.36 6.09
C THR A 10 -27.28 -13.01 6.75
N GLY A 11 -27.95 -11.92 6.30
CA GLY A 11 -27.53 -10.57 6.66
C GLY A 11 -26.13 -10.25 6.14
N ILE A 12 -25.31 -9.56 6.95
CA ILE A 12 -23.89 -9.37 6.63
C ILE A 12 -23.14 -10.70 6.79
N THR A 13 -22.16 -10.92 5.92
CA THR A 13 -21.35 -12.15 5.94
C THR A 13 -20.31 -12.09 7.05
N GLU A 14 -20.18 -13.13 7.84
CA GLU A 14 -19.11 -13.27 8.83
C GLU A 14 -17.78 -13.66 8.16
N ILE A 15 -16.68 -13.62 8.91
CA ILE A 15 -15.43 -14.22 8.47
C ILE A 15 -15.60 -15.74 8.57
N GLU A 16 -15.63 -16.41 7.41
CA GLU A 16 -15.69 -17.85 7.35
C GLU A 16 -14.33 -18.48 7.65
N GLY A 17 -14.31 -19.45 8.57
CA GLY A 17 -13.12 -20.23 8.89
C GLY A 17 -12.06 -19.50 9.72
N ASP A 18 -10.81 -19.92 9.56
CA ASP A 18 -9.69 -19.37 10.30
C ASP A 18 -9.19 -18.06 9.66
N TRP A 19 -9.37 -16.93 10.34
CA TRP A 19 -8.90 -15.62 9.88
C TRP A 19 -7.37 -15.55 9.73
N HIS A 20 -6.59 -16.44 10.38
CA HIS A 20 -5.14 -16.54 10.20
C HIS A 20 -4.75 -16.85 8.75
N ALA A 21 -5.58 -17.61 8.03
CA ALA A 21 -5.36 -17.88 6.60
C ALA A 21 -5.52 -16.63 5.71
N LEU A 22 -6.27 -15.64 6.19
CA LEU A 22 -6.48 -14.36 5.51
C LEU A 22 -5.35 -13.35 5.78
N ARG A 23 -4.60 -13.55 6.86
CA ARG A 23 -3.57 -12.61 7.33
C ARG A 23 -2.50 -12.32 6.27
N ALA A 24 -1.94 -11.11 6.31
CA ALA A 24 -0.76 -10.68 5.57
C ALA A 24 0.37 -10.40 6.59
N SER A 25 1.33 -11.32 6.72
CA SER A 25 2.33 -11.33 7.79
C SER A 25 3.20 -10.07 7.85
N GLU A 26 3.47 -9.46 6.70
CA GLU A 26 4.27 -8.24 6.61
C GLU A 26 3.62 -7.02 7.28
N VAL A 27 2.30 -7.02 7.48
CA VAL A 27 1.59 -5.88 8.12
C VAL A 27 1.99 -5.76 9.59
N GLU A 28 2.18 -6.88 10.27
CA GLU A 28 2.70 -6.88 11.64
C GLU A 28 4.15 -6.35 11.69
N GLY A 29 4.98 -6.73 10.73
CA GLY A 29 6.35 -6.18 10.58
C GLY A 29 6.34 -4.66 10.39
N ILE A 30 5.46 -4.15 9.53
CA ILE A 30 5.25 -2.71 9.33
C ILE A 30 4.85 -2.04 10.66
N ARG A 31 3.87 -2.60 11.37
CA ARG A 31 3.38 -2.06 12.64
C ARG A 31 4.49 -1.90 13.68
N ILE A 32 5.34 -2.92 13.81
CA ILE A 32 6.45 -2.92 14.77
C ILE A 32 7.50 -1.88 14.38
N VAL A 33 8.02 -1.95 13.16
CA VAL A 33 9.10 -1.07 12.69
C VAL A 33 8.65 0.39 12.62
N TRP A 34 7.45 0.64 12.12
CA TRP A 34 6.87 1.99 12.10
C TRP A 34 6.61 2.53 13.51
N GLY A 35 6.13 1.69 14.41
CA GLY A 35 5.92 2.07 15.82
C GLY A 35 7.21 2.55 16.48
N GLU A 36 8.32 1.83 16.29
CA GLU A 36 9.64 2.22 16.78
C GLU A 36 10.11 3.57 16.18
N GLN A 37 9.92 3.76 14.87
CA GLN A 37 10.30 5.01 14.20
C GLN A 37 9.44 6.19 14.64
N ARG A 38 8.13 5.99 14.74
CA ARG A 38 7.18 7.02 15.18
C ARG A 38 7.49 7.54 16.57
N GLU A 39 7.86 6.66 17.52
CA GLU A 39 8.27 7.09 18.86
C GLU A 39 9.58 7.92 18.81
N ARG A 40 10.53 7.58 17.93
CA ARG A 40 11.76 8.38 17.74
C ARG A 40 11.49 9.76 17.13
N LEU A 41 10.47 9.87 16.28
CA LEU A 41 10.07 11.10 15.59
C LEU A 41 9.03 11.91 16.38
N LYS A 42 8.58 11.41 17.52
CA LYS A 42 7.52 12.04 18.33
C LYS A 42 7.86 13.46 18.69
N GLY A 43 6.92 14.37 18.40
CA GLY A 43 7.11 15.81 18.60
C GLY A 43 7.96 16.52 17.54
N SER A 44 8.45 15.81 16.52
CA SER A 44 9.14 16.44 15.39
C SER A 44 8.18 17.14 14.44
N GLN A 45 8.62 18.24 13.85
CA GLN A 45 7.87 18.94 12.80
C GLN A 45 7.60 18.01 11.61
N GLN A 46 8.51 17.13 11.31
CA GLN A 46 8.49 16.24 10.16
C GLN A 46 7.41 15.17 10.28
N LEU A 47 7.24 14.57 11.47
CA LEU A 47 6.13 13.65 11.72
C LEU A 47 4.78 14.36 11.55
N THR A 48 4.70 15.60 12.02
CA THR A 48 3.52 16.44 11.85
C THR A 48 3.24 16.72 10.37
N GLU A 49 4.26 17.12 9.60
CA GLU A 49 4.12 17.36 8.16
C GLU A 49 3.76 16.11 7.38
N PHE A 50 4.35 14.97 7.73
CA PHE A 50 3.99 13.69 7.12
C PHE A 50 2.53 13.34 7.36
N THR A 51 2.05 13.44 8.62
CA THR A 51 0.65 13.16 8.97
C THR A 51 -0.30 14.10 8.22
N GLU A 52 0.04 15.38 8.13
CA GLU A 52 -0.72 16.38 7.39
C GLU A 52 -0.80 16.09 5.88
N ARG A 53 0.32 15.68 5.27
CA ARG A 53 0.35 15.27 3.85
C ARG A 53 -0.50 14.01 3.61
N LEU A 54 -0.39 13.04 4.51
CA LEU A 54 -1.16 11.80 4.44
C LEU A 54 -2.67 12.06 4.58
N SER A 55 -3.08 12.94 5.51
CA SER A 55 -4.49 13.35 5.65
C SER A 55 -4.99 14.06 4.40
N ARG A 56 -4.18 14.91 3.77
CA ARG A 56 -4.55 15.57 2.51
C ARG A 56 -4.64 14.59 1.35
N GLU A 57 -3.70 13.65 1.22
CA GLU A 57 -3.73 12.60 0.19
C GLU A 57 -5.00 11.76 0.32
N TRP A 58 -5.31 11.32 1.54
CA TRP A 58 -6.53 10.56 1.82
C TRP A 58 -7.80 11.35 1.44
N ALA A 59 -7.86 12.63 1.82
CA ALA A 59 -9.00 13.49 1.53
C ALA A 59 -9.23 13.68 0.02
N ILE A 60 -8.15 13.87 -0.76
CA ILE A 60 -8.23 14.05 -2.21
C ILE A 60 -8.68 12.75 -2.88
N GLU A 61 -7.99 11.65 -2.60
CA GLU A 61 -8.20 10.40 -3.32
C GLU A 61 -9.54 9.76 -2.95
N THR A 62 -10.00 9.86 -1.69
CA THR A 62 -11.30 9.31 -1.29
C THR A 62 -12.47 9.97 -2.03
N GLY A 63 -12.38 11.28 -2.33
CA GLY A 63 -13.41 11.96 -3.12
C GLY A 63 -13.35 11.62 -4.61
N ILE A 64 -12.14 11.42 -5.15
CA ILE A 64 -11.95 11.00 -6.55
C ILE A 64 -12.47 9.58 -6.78
N ILE A 65 -12.22 8.66 -5.85
CA ILE A 65 -12.73 7.28 -5.93
C ILE A 65 -14.26 7.27 -6.03
N ASP A 66 -14.95 8.13 -5.27
CA ASP A 66 -16.41 8.25 -5.28
C ASP A 66 -16.95 9.15 -6.40
N ASN A 67 -16.10 9.61 -7.34
CA ASN A 67 -16.45 10.56 -8.42
C ASN A 67 -17.09 11.87 -7.88
N LEU A 68 -16.75 12.26 -6.66
CA LEU A 68 -17.26 13.49 -6.05
C LEU A 68 -16.73 14.74 -6.78
N TYR A 69 -15.49 14.64 -7.26
CA TYR A 69 -14.79 15.60 -8.13
C TYR A 69 -13.65 14.88 -8.88
N ASP A 70 -13.19 15.51 -9.96
CA ASP A 70 -11.91 15.19 -10.60
C ASP A 70 -10.91 16.30 -10.34
N ILE A 71 -9.64 15.94 -10.15
CA ILE A 71 -8.50 16.86 -9.99
C ILE A 71 -7.32 16.32 -10.78
N ASP A 72 -6.69 17.19 -11.58
CA ASP A 72 -5.49 16.84 -12.34
C ASP A 72 -4.35 16.33 -11.43
N ARG A 73 -3.56 15.36 -11.92
CA ARG A 73 -2.47 14.74 -11.13
C ARG A 73 -1.44 15.74 -10.63
N GLY A 74 -1.03 16.71 -11.46
CA GLY A 74 -0.07 17.74 -11.06
C GLY A 74 -0.62 18.64 -9.96
N VAL A 75 -1.89 18.99 -10.04
CA VAL A 75 -2.59 19.78 -9.02
C VAL A 75 -2.77 18.97 -7.74
N THR A 76 -3.08 17.67 -7.86
CA THR A 76 -3.16 16.75 -6.71
C THR A 76 -1.87 16.79 -5.87
N GLN A 77 -0.69 16.67 -6.52
CA GLN A 77 0.59 16.71 -5.82
C GLN A 77 0.80 18.06 -5.10
N THR A 78 0.48 19.17 -5.77
CA THR A 78 0.55 20.52 -5.16
C THR A 78 -0.34 20.65 -3.93
N LEU A 79 -1.57 20.11 -3.97
CA LEU A 79 -2.50 20.14 -2.84
C LEU A 79 -2.08 19.22 -1.68
N ILE A 80 -1.36 18.13 -1.96
CA ILE A 80 -0.77 17.25 -0.93
C ILE A 80 0.39 17.96 -0.23
N GLU A 81 1.27 18.62 -0.97
CA GLU A 81 2.45 19.30 -0.44
C GLU A 81 2.09 20.60 0.31
N HIS A 82 1.12 21.33 -0.23
CA HIS A 82 0.66 22.58 0.34
C HIS A 82 -0.72 22.43 1.00
N ARG A 83 -1.35 23.48 1.46
CA ARG A 83 -2.70 23.43 2.04
C ARG A 83 -3.78 23.54 0.96
N PHE A 84 -5.01 23.13 1.27
CA PHE A 84 -6.15 23.26 0.37
C PHE A 84 -6.51 24.74 0.16
N GLN A 85 -6.09 25.29 -0.96
CA GLN A 85 -6.35 26.67 -1.37
C GLN A 85 -6.90 26.67 -2.81
N ALA A 86 -7.89 27.52 -3.06
CA ALA A 86 -8.55 27.58 -4.38
C ALA A 86 -7.61 28.08 -5.49
N GLU A 87 -6.57 28.83 -5.10
CA GLU A 87 -5.53 29.35 -6.00
C GLU A 87 -4.70 28.24 -6.66
N PHE A 88 -4.54 27.09 -6.00
CA PHE A 88 -3.84 25.95 -6.56
C PHE A 88 -4.68 25.14 -7.55
N LEU A 89 -6.02 25.32 -7.54
CA LEU A 89 -6.92 24.75 -8.53
C LEU A 89 -6.98 25.70 -9.75
N SER A 90 -6.17 25.44 -10.78
CA SER A 90 -6.19 26.22 -12.01
C SER A 90 -7.54 26.06 -12.74
N HIS A 91 -7.85 26.98 -13.65
CA HIS A 91 -9.06 26.89 -14.45
C HIS A 91 -9.03 25.65 -15.34
N GLY A 92 -10.03 24.78 -15.23
CA GLY A 92 -10.10 23.49 -15.97
C GLY A 92 -9.41 22.31 -15.32
N SER A 93 -8.70 22.48 -14.18
CA SER A 93 -8.07 21.36 -13.45
C SER A 93 -9.05 20.52 -12.61
N THR A 94 -10.32 20.95 -12.55
CA THR A 94 -11.40 20.23 -11.86
C THR A 94 -12.71 20.40 -12.61
N ASN A 95 -13.59 19.40 -12.49
CA ASN A 95 -14.92 19.36 -13.12
C ASN A 95 -16.02 20.10 -12.33
N LYS A 96 -15.69 20.70 -11.18
CA LYS A 96 -16.63 21.45 -10.30
C LYS A 96 -16.05 22.82 -9.91
N PRO A 97 -16.90 23.74 -9.40
CA PRO A 97 -16.43 25.04 -8.90
C PRO A 97 -15.33 24.88 -7.84
N ARG A 98 -14.21 25.59 -8.01
CA ARG A 98 -13.00 25.49 -7.16
C ARG A 98 -13.27 25.60 -5.67
N ASP A 99 -14.02 26.63 -5.26
CA ASP A 99 -14.35 26.85 -3.85
C ASP A 99 -15.21 25.72 -3.27
N TYR A 100 -16.05 25.11 -4.09
CA TYR A 100 -16.84 23.96 -3.68
C TYR A 100 -15.94 22.73 -3.48
N VAL A 101 -15.02 22.47 -4.42
CA VAL A 101 -14.04 21.38 -4.28
C VAL A 101 -13.19 21.56 -3.02
N VAL A 102 -12.71 22.78 -2.73
CA VAL A 102 -11.93 23.06 -1.51
C VAL A 102 -12.73 22.77 -0.25
N ARG A 103 -14.04 23.11 -0.21
CA ARG A 103 -14.89 22.76 0.94
C ARG A 103 -15.02 21.25 1.11
N LEU A 104 -15.25 20.51 0.01
CA LEU A 104 -15.33 19.04 0.05
C LEU A 104 -14.02 18.42 0.54
N LEU A 105 -12.87 18.90 0.05
CA LEU A 105 -11.54 18.45 0.50
C LEU A 105 -11.33 18.68 1.99
N ARG A 106 -11.74 19.82 2.51
CA ARG A 106 -11.67 20.12 3.95
C ARG A 106 -12.57 19.21 4.76
N ASP A 107 -13.81 18.97 4.33
CA ASP A 107 -14.71 18.04 5.00
C ASP A 107 -14.11 16.63 5.11
N GLN A 108 -13.50 16.11 4.01
CA GLN A 108 -12.84 14.82 4.02
C GLN A 108 -11.64 14.79 4.99
N LYS A 109 -10.79 15.83 4.95
CA LYS A 109 -9.64 15.94 5.86
C LYS A 109 -10.06 16.02 7.31
N ASP A 110 -11.01 16.91 7.65
CA ASP A 110 -11.53 17.07 9.00
C ASP A 110 -12.12 15.76 9.55
N ALA A 111 -12.78 14.98 8.68
CA ALA A 111 -13.34 13.69 9.07
C ALA A 111 -12.22 12.67 9.41
N LEU A 112 -11.12 12.62 8.64
CA LEU A 112 -9.99 11.76 8.96
C LEU A 112 -9.25 12.24 10.23
N ASP A 113 -9.08 13.56 10.41
CA ASP A 113 -8.51 14.11 11.64
C ASP A 113 -9.38 13.71 12.85
N GLY A 114 -10.71 13.74 12.69
CA GLY A 114 -11.65 13.21 13.70
C GLY A 114 -11.48 11.71 13.99
N VAL A 115 -11.07 10.91 13.01
CA VAL A 115 -10.71 9.49 13.24
C VAL A 115 -9.46 9.38 14.12
N PHE A 116 -8.42 10.19 13.88
CA PHE A 116 -7.23 10.22 14.74
C PHE A 116 -7.58 10.64 16.17
N ASP A 117 -8.44 11.65 16.35
CA ASP A 117 -8.90 12.09 17.67
C ASP A 117 -9.70 11.00 18.37
N PHE A 118 -10.61 10.31 17.66
CA PHE A 118 -11.38 9.20 18.19
C PHE A 118 -10.47 8.07 18.72
N VAL A 119 -9.46 7.70 17.94
CA VAL A 119 -8.48 6.68 18.32
C VAL A 119 -7.65 7.13 19.53
N SER A 120 -7.21 8.39 19.56
CA SER A 120 -6.41 8.95 20.68
C SER A 120 -7.18 8.92 22.00
N GLN A 121 -8.50 9.12 21.96
CA GLN A 121 -9.42 9.07 23.09
C GLN A 121 -9.80 7.64 23.49
N ARG A 122 -9.36 6.61 22.77
CA ARG A 122 -9.68 5.18 22.99
C ARG A 122 -11.20 4.91 23.07
N ARG A 123 -11.97 5.60 22.23
CA ARG A 123 -13.42 5.39 22.16
C ARG A 123 -13.72 4.06 21.46
N GLU A 124 -14.82 3.40 21.89
CA GLU A 124 -15.35 2.21 21.21
C GLU A 124 -16.21 2.62 20.02
N LEU A 125 -16.15 1.84 18.94
CA LEU A 125 -16.99 2.03 17.75
C LEU A 125 -18.45 1.87 18.14
N SER A 126 -19.30 2.78 17.66
CA SER A 126 -20.76 2.75 17.85
C SER A 126 -21.48 3.23 16.60
N THR A 127 -22.73 2.85 16.46
CA THR A 127 -23.60 3.33 15.37
C THR A 127 -23.79 4.84 15.41
N SER A 128 -23.78 5.46 16.59
CA SER A 128 -23.78 6.92 16.73
C SER A 128 -22.54 7.57 16.13
N TYR A 129 -21.35 7.02 16.43
CA TYR A 129 -20.12 7.56 15.85
C TYR A 129 -20.08 7.39 14.32
N ILE A 130 -20.59 6.28 13.78
CA ILE A 130 -20.69 6.08 12.33
C ILE A 130 -21.58 7.15 11.68
N LYS A 131 -22.68 7.54 12.33
CA LYS A 131 -23.54 8.64 11.89
C LYS A 131 -22.86 10.00 12.00
N GLU A 132 -22.08 10.27 13.06
CA GLU A 132 -21.27 11.47 13.22
C GLU A 132 -20.21 11.58 12.10
N LEU A 133 -19.52 10.47 11.81
CA LEU A 133 -18.51 10.39 10.75
C LEU A 133 -19.12 10.64 9.37
N HIS A 134 -20.28 10.07 9.07
CA HIS A 134 -21.02 10.35 7.85
C HIS A 134 -21.38 11.83 7.73
N ALA A 135 -21.88 12.46 8.78
CA ALA A 135 -22.22 13.88 8.78
C ALA A 135 -21.01 14.79 8.54
N ALA A 136 -19.85 14.42 9.10
CA ALA A 136 -18.60 15.16 8.88
C ALA A 136 -18.14 15.08 7.42
N LEU A 137 -18.13 13.88 6.85
CA LEU A 137 -17.74 13.62 5.46
C LEU A 137 -18.62 14.33 4.42
N LEU A 138 -19.91 14.54 4.74
CA LEU A 138 -20.89 15.11 3.81
C LEU A 138 -21.34 16.52 4.21
N ARG A 139 -20.58 17.22 5.06
CA ARG A 139 -20.96 18.54 5.62
C ARG A 139 -21.31 19.55 4.55
N SER A 140 -20.54 19.68 3.49
CA SER A 140 -20.72 20.62 2.39
C SER A 140 -21.61 20.10 1.25
N GLN A 141 -22.01 18.81 1.28
CA GLN A 141 -22.85 18.19 0.28
C GLN A 141 -24.31 18.28 0.70
N THR A 142 -25.16 18.92 -0.12
CA THR A 142 -26.57 19.17 0.21
C THR A 142 -27.54 18.26 -0.54
N HIS A 143 -27.14 17.73 -1.67
CA HIS A 143 -27.94 16.88 -2.54
C HIS A 143 -27.12 15.69 -3.03
N THR A 144 -27.81 14.65 -3.43
CA THR A 144 -27.27 13.50 -4.15
C THR A 144 -28.09 13.24 -5.41
N ASP A 145 -27.49 12.52 -6.36
CA ASP A 145 -28.17 12.11 -7.58
C ASP A 145 -29.22 11.01 -7.26
N GLY A 146 -30.38 11.13 -7.82
CA GLY A 146 -31.47 10.14 -7.73
C GLY A 146 -32.13 9.96 -9.08
N ILE A 147 -33.02 8.99 -9.18
CA ILE A 147 -33.84 8.72 -10.36
C ILE A 147 -35.30 8.78 -9.94
N ASP A 148 -36.13 9.54 -10.70
CA ASP A 148 -37.55 9.60 -10.49
C ASP A 148 -38.28 8.35 -11.04
N PRO A 149 -39.57 8.14 -10.74
CA PRO A 149 -40.35 7.02 -11.28
C PRO A 149 -40.46 6.98 -12.82
N SER A 150 -40.08 8.06 -13.50
CA SER A 150 -40.07 8.18 -14.95
C SER A 150 -38.67 7.99 -15.57
N ASP A 151 -37.72 7.48 -14.78
CA ASP A 151 -36.31 7.24 -15.17
C ASP A 151 -35.52 8.52 -15.53
N HIS A 152 -35.92 9.67 -14.99
CA HIS A 152 -35.17 10.90 -15.11
C HIS A 152 -34.24 11.12 -13.92
N GLY A 153 -33.01 11.60 -14.19
CA GLY A 153 -32.07 12.02 -13.13
C GLY A 153 -32.58 13.26 -12.39
N ILE A 154 -32.66 13.20 -11.08
CA ILE A 154 -33.07 14.28 -10.18
C ILE A 154 -32.04 14.51 -9.08
N GLN A 155 -32.05 15.71 -8.52
CA GLN A 155 -31.27 16.02 -7.30
C GLN A 155 -32.19 15.83 -6.09
N VAL A 156 -31.79 14.92 -5.19
CA VAL A 156 -32.55 14.62 -3.98
C VAL A 156 -31.83 15.24 -2.77
N PRO A 157 -32.55 15.91 -1.85
CA PRO A 157 -31.94 16.40 -0.61
C PRO A 157 -31.27 15.27 0.18
N LEU A 158 -30.04 15.50 0.61
CA LEU A 158 -29.24 14.49 1.27
C LEU A 158 -29.60 14.40 2.76
N ILE A 159 -29.93 13.20 3.22
CA ILE A 159 -30.12 12.87 4.64
C ILE A 159 -28.73 12.63 5.24
N ARG A 160 -28.33 13.49 6.17
CA ARG A 160 -27.07 13.37 6.91
C ARG A 160 -27.33 12.89 8.32
N SER A 161 -26.42 12.10 8.87
CA SER A 161 -26.51 11.58 10.24
C SER A 161 -27.68 10.61 10.51
N ASP A 162 -28.29 10.06 9.47
CA ASP A 162 -29.34 9.04 9.66
C ASP A 162 -29.32 7.99 8.55
N TRP A 163 -29.90 6.84 8.87
CA TRP A 163 -29.96 5.71 7.94
C TRP A 163 -30.88 6.03 6.75
N GLN A 164 -30.63 5.36 5.62
CA GLN A 164 -31.50 5.48 4.45
C GLN A 164 -32.95 5.08 4.79
N VAL A 165 -33.90 5.81 4.25
CA VAL A 165 -35.34 5.53 4.38
C VAL A 165 -35.95 4.95 3.11
N GLN A 166 -35.19 4.91 2.03
CA GLN A 166 -35.55 4.35 0.73
C GLN A 166 -34.50 3.33 0.29
N PRO A 167 -34.89 2.26 -0.41
CA PRO A 167 -33.91 1.30 -0.94
C PRO A 167 -32.87 1.97 -1.83
N ASN A 168 -31.60 1.65 -1.62
CA ASN A 168 -30.51 2.07 -2.47
C ASN A 168 -30.15 0.90 -3.43
N SER A 169 -30.43 1.08 -4.73
CA SER A 169 -30.25 0.02 -5.73
C SER A 169 -29.60 0.60 -6.99
N PRO A 170 -28.33 1.01 -6.95
CA PRO A 170 -27.66 1.60 -8.08
C PRO A 170 -27.49 0.61 -9.24
N THR A 171 -27.56 1.15 -10.47
CA THR A 171 -27.28 0.39 -11.68
C THR A 171 -25.86 0.67 -12.14
N ARG A 172 -25.04 -0.37 -12.32
CA ARG A 172 -23.67 -0.29 -12.86
C ARG A 172 -23.50 -1.36 -13.95
N ASN A 173 -23.00 -0.99 -15.11
CA ASN A 173 -22.74 -1.93 -16.23
C ASN A 173 -23.95 -2.81 -16.59
N GLY A 174 -25.18 -2.28 -16.51
CA GLY A 174 -26.42 -3.01 -16.79
C GLY A 174 -26.85 -4.01 -15.70
N LYS A 175 -26.20 -4.03 -14.55
CA LYS A 175 -26.57 -4.80 -13.37
C LYS A 175 -27.16 -3.86 -12.31
N ILE A 176 -28.21 -4.30 -11.65
CA ILE A 176 -28.80 -3.63 -10.48
C ILE A 176 -28.25 -4.31 -9.22
N TYR A 177 -27.61 -3.52 -8.37
CA TYR A 177 -27.09 -3.99 -7.09
C TYR A 177 -28.10 -3.71 -6.00
N THR A 178 -28.48 -4.73 -5.24
CA THR A 178 -29.43 -4.59 -4.13
C THR A 178 -28.71 -4.77 -2.80
N TYR A 179 -28.81 -3.76 -1.95
CA TYR A 179 -28.25 -3.72 -0.61
C TYR A 179 -29.29 -4.00 0.46
N CYS A 180 -28.91 -3.83 1.74
CA CYS A 180 -29.80 -4.06 2.86
C CYS A 180 -31.03 -3.13 2.78
N PRO A 181 -32.25 -3.67 2.90
CA PRO A 181 -33.46 -2.86 2.88
C PRO A 181 -33.52 -1.95 4.13
N PRO A 182 -34.12 -0.76 4.03
CA PRO A 182 -34.12 0.25 5.10
C PRO A 182 -34.54 -0.25 6.47
N GLU A 183 -35.54 -1.13 6.52
CA GLU A 183 -36.08 -1.71 7.75
C GLU A 183 -35.13 -2.67 8.48
N GLN A 184 -34.09 -3.18 7.77
CA GLN A 184 -33.07 -4.06 8.33
C GLN A 184 -31.76 -3.34 8.68
N VAL A 185 -31.56 -2.12 8.16
CA VAL A 185 -30.29 -1.39 8.29
C VAL A 185 -29.87 -1.23 9.76
N ALA A 186 -30.79 -0.84 10.64
CA ALA A 186 -30.45 -0.57 12.03
C ALA A 186 -29.91 -1.84 12.73
N SER A 187 -30.59 -2.97 12.57
CA SER A 187 -30.18 -4.25 13.17
C SER A 187 -28.88 -4.78 12.57
N GLU A 188 -28.66 -4.61 11.26
CA GLU A 188 -27.41 -5.03 10.63
C GLU A 188 -26.23 -4.14 11.03
N MET A 189 -26.46 -2.84 11.27
CA MET A 189 -25.43 -1.94 11.80
C MET A 189 -25.06 -2.25 13.25
N ASP A 190 -26.03 -2.69 14.08
CA ASP A 190 -25.74 -3.16 15.44
C ASP A 190 -24.90 -4.46 15.38
N ARG A 191 -25.27 -5.44 14.52
CA ARG A 191 -24.46 -6.64 14.27
C ARG A 191 -23.04 -6.31 13.78
N LEU A 192 -22.88 -5.31 12.91
CA LEU A 192 -21.58 -4.87 12.43
C LEU A 192 -20.68 -4.39 13.57
N VAL A 193 -21.22 -3.57 14.47
CA VAL A 193 -20.50 -3.04 15.64
C VAL A 193 -20.16 -4.15 16.62
N GLU A 194 -21.10 -5.05 16.92
CA GLU A 194 -20.87 -6.21 17.78
C GLU A 194 -19.81 -7.16 17.20
N GLY A 195 -19.90 -7.47 15.90
CA GLY A 195 -18.90 -8.29 15.20
C GLY A 195 -17.51 -7.65 15.22
N HIS A 196 -17.43 -6.32 15.01
CA HIS A 196 -16.17 -5.59 15.14
C HIS A 196 -15.57 -5.73 16.55
N ALA A 197 -16.37 -5.53 17.59
CA ALA A 197 -15.91 -5.66 18.97
C ALA A 197 -15.44 -7.10 19.29
N ALA A 198 -16.18 -8.12 18.83
CA ALA A 198 -15.81 -9.52 18.98
C ALA A 198 -14.47 -9.84 18.27
N HIS A 199 -14.26 -9.36 17.05
CA HIS A 199 -13.01 -9.56 16.32
C HIS A 199 -11.82 -8.89 17.03
N MET A 200 -11.99 -7.67 17.55
CA MET A 200 -10.95 -6.98 18.33
C MET A 200 -10.61 -7.75 19.60
N HIS A 201 -11.62 -8.32 20.30
CA HIS A 201 -11.40 -9.15 21.48
C HIS A 201 -10.64 -10.45 21.15
N ASN A 202 -10.95 -11.05 20.02
CA ASN A 202 -10.33 -12.30 19.54
C ASN A 202 -8.97 -12.10 18.87
N GLY A 203 -8.44 -10.87 18.81
CA GLY A 203 -7.13 -10.57 18.26
C GLY A 203 -7.01 -10.73 16.75
N VAL A 204 -8.12 -10.55 16.00
CA VAL A 204 -8.08 -10.55 14.52
C VAL A 204 -7.10 -9.48 14.04
N SER A 205 -6.22 -9.83 13.11
CA SER A 205 -5.21 -8.89 12.60
C SER A 205 -5.85 -7.67 11.93
N ALA A 206 -5.16 -6.53 12.04
CA ALA A 206 -5.72 -5.23 11.68
C ALA A 206 -6.15 -5.13 10.22
N GLU A 207 -5.38 -5.71 9.29
CA GLU A 207 -5.70 -5.71 7.86
C GLU A 207 -6.91 -6.58 7.54
N VAL A 208 -7.08 -7.69 8.22
CA VAL A 208 -8.26 -8.57 8.07
C VAL A 208 -9.49 -7.88 8.64
N GLN A 209 -9.37 -7.30 9.84
CA GLN A 209 -10.46 -6.57 10.48
C GLN A 209 -10.85 -5.32 9.67
N ALA A 210 -9.89 -4.56 9.14
CA ALA A 210 -10.17 -3.41 8.29
C ALA A 210 -10.89 -3.82 6.99
N ALA A 211 -10.46 -4.92 6.36
CA ALA A 211 -11.11 -5.46 5.17
C ALA A 211 -12.54 -5.92 5.45
N TRP A 212 -12.74 -6.65 6.55
CA TRP A 212 -14.07 -7.12 6.96
C TRP A 212 -15.02 -5.96 7.27
N LEU A 213 -14.61 -5.03 8.14
CA LEU A 213 -15.44 -3.89 8.54
C LEU A 213 -15.80 -3.01 7.33
N HIS A 214 -14.82 -2.73 6.47
CA HIS A 214 -15.03 -2.00 5.22
C HIS A 214 -16.08 -2.68 4.34
N HIS A 215 -15.87 -3.97 4.03
CA HIS A 215 -16.72 -4.68 3.09
C HIS A 215 -18.13 -4.89 3.66
N ARG A 216 -18.27 -5.30 4.94
CA ARG A 216 -19.60 -5.53 5.55
C ARG A 216 -20.41 -4.24 5.67
N PHE A 217 -19.72 -3.12 5.94
CA PHE A 217 -20.37 -1.81 5.89
C PHE A 217 -20.87 -1.47 4.46
N THR A 218 -20.08 -1.74 3.43
CA THR A 218 -20.53 -1.53 2.03
C THR A 218 -21.62 -2.52 1.62
N GLN A 219 -21.64 -3.72 2.17
CA GLN A 219 -22.69 -4.72 1.96
C GLN A 219 -24.04 -4.29 2.55
N ILE A 220 -24.04 -3.66 3.72
CA ILE A 220 -25.26 -3.06 4.31
C ILE A 220 -25.66 -1.82 3.51
N HIS A 221 -24.72 -0.96 3.17
CA HIS A 221 -24.93 0.31 2.45
C HIS A 221 -25.91 1.25 3.16
N PRO A 222 -25.66 1.61 4.43
CA PRO A 222 -26.70 2.12 5.32
C PRO A 222 -27.16 3.56 5.04
N PHE A 223 -26.43 4.33 4.24
CA PHE A 223 -26.74 5.71 3.95
C PHE A 223 -27.22 5.91 2.51
N GLN A 224 -27.90 7.03 2.28
CA GLN A 224 -28.37 7.43 0.95
C GLN A 224 -27.19 7.71 -0.02
N ASP A 225 -26.09 8.28 0.48
CA ASP A 225 -24.83 8.55 -0.25
C ASP A 225 -23.65 8.51 0.73
N GLY A 226 -22.41 8.50 0.22
CA GLY A 226 -21.20 8.58 1.03
C GLY A 226 -20.77 7.26 1.69
N ASN A 227 -21.41 6.14 1.39
CA ASN A 227 -21.09 4.84 1.98
C ASN A 227 -19.62 4.43 1.72
N GLY A 228 -19.10 4.64 0.53
CA GLY A 228 -17.70 4.34 0.21
C GLY A 228 -16.70 5.16 1.04
N ARG A 229 -16.99 6.45 1.26
CA ARG A 229 -16.15 7.34 2.10
C ARG A 229 -16.15 6.91 3.56
N VAL A 230 -17.33 6.60 4.10
CA VAL A 230 -17.46 6.10 5.47
C VAL A 230 -16.75 4.75 5.62
N ALA A 231 -16.91 3.82 4.67
CA ALA A 231 -16.22 2.52 4.69
C ALA A 231 -14.69 2.66 4.74
N ARG A 232 -14.12 3.55 3.91
CA ARG A 232 -12.67 3.82 3.93
C ARG A 232 -12.22 4.51 5.22
N ALA A 233 -13.04 5.37 5.80
CA ALA A 233 -12.77 5.99 7.09
C ALA A 233 -12.83 4.98 8.25
N LEU A 234 -13.77 4.04 8.24
CA LEU A 234 -13.87 2.95 9.22
C LEU A 234 -12.70 1.97 9.11
N ALA A 235 -12.29 1.61 7.89
CA ALA A 235 -11.07 0.82 7.70
C ALA A 235 -9.82 1.58 8.20
N SER A 236 -9.74 2.89 7.95
CA SER A 236 -8.68 3.76 8.46
C SER A 236 -8.67 3.79 9.99
N LEU A 237 -9.84 3.82 10.64
CA LEU A 237 -9.96 3.76 12.09
C LEU A 237 -9.30 2.50 12.66
N VAL A 238 -9.61 1.34 12.11
CA VAL A 238 -9.03 0.04 12.53
C VAL A 238 -7.50 0.06 12.37
N LEU A 239 -7.01 0.48 11.22
CA LEU A 239 -5.58 0.52 10.93
C LEU A 239 -4.83 1.51 11.85
N VAL A 240 -5.38 2.71 12.08
CA VAL A 240 -4.79 3.72 12.97
C VAL A 240 -4.79 3.26 14.42
N GLN A 241 -5.85 2.57 14.89
CA GLN A 241 -5.89 1.95 16.22
C GLN A 241 -4.77 0.93 16.40
N ALA A 242 -4.44 0.18 15.35
CA ALA A 242 -3.33 -0.78 15.36
C ALA A 242 -1.95 -0.11 15.23
N GLY A 243 -1.87 1.22 15.09
CA GLY A 243 -0.62 1.96 14.89
C GLY A 243 -0.09 1.95 13.46
N LEU A 244 -0.93 1.59 12.51
CA LEU A 244 -0.68 1.59 11.07
C LEU A 244 -1.11 2.91 10.42
N PHE A 245 -1.06 2.99 9.09
CA PHE A 245 -1.46 4.16 8.32
C PHE A 245 -2.95 4.11 7.97
N PRO A 246 -3.65 5.25 7.81
CA PRO A 246 -5.00 5.27 7.26
C PRO A 246 -5.04 4.63 5.86
N LEU A 247 -6.19 4.11 5.48
CA LEU A 247 -6.39 3.44 4.19
C LEU A 247 -6.47 4.46 3.05
N VAL A 248 -5.36 4.72 2.38
CA VAL A 248 -5.31 5.58 1.19
C VAL A 248 -5.44 4.70 -0.05
N VAL A 249 -6.61 4.72 -0.69
CA VAL A 249 -6.85 4.10 -2.00
C VAL A 249 -6.71 5.19 -3.05
N THR A 250 -5.71 5.08 -3.93
CA THR A 250 -5.52 6.08 -4.99
C THR A 250 -6.36 5.76 -6.22
N ARG A 251 -6.52 6.75 -7.11
CA ARG A 251 -7.18 6.55 -8.40
C ARG A 251 -6.53 5.45 -9.25
N ASP A 252 -5.23 5.20 -9.07
CA ASP A 252 -4.51 4.13 -9.76
C ASP A 252 -4.86 2.74 -9.22
N ASP A 253 -5.25 2.66 -7.95
CA ASP A 253 -5.68 1.42 -7.31
C ASP A 253 -7.18 1.13 -7.52
N LYS A 254 -7.96 2.08 -8.09
CA LYS A 254 -9.43 2.03 -8.17
C LYS A 254 -9.96 0.74 -8.78
N VAL A 255 -9.38 0.28 -9.89
CA VAL A 255 -9.83 -0.95 -10.58
C VAL A 255 -9.60 -2.15 -9.68
N GLY A 256 -8.38 -2.36 -9.18
CA GLY A 256 -8.07 -3.49 -8.28
C GLY A 256 -8.84 -3.43 -6.96
N TYR A 257 -9.18 -2.24 -6.48
CA TYR A 257 -10.01 -2.04 -5.29
C TYR A 257 -11.46 -2.50 -5.54
N LEU A 258 -12.05 -2.14 -6.68
CA LEU A 258 -13.40 -2.59 -7.04
C LEU A 258 -13.45 -4.10 -7.29
N ASP A 259 -12.45 -4.66 -8.00
CA ASP A 259 -12.33 -6.11 -8.21
C ASP A 259 -12.21 -6.87 -6.88
N ALA A 260 -11.47 -6.32 -5.90
CA ALA A 260 -11.33 -6.91 -4.57
C ALA A 260 -12.63 -6.88 -3.76
N LEU A 261 -13.45 -5.83 -3.91
CA LEU A 261 -14.78 -5.76 -3.32
C LEU A 261 -15.75 -6.75 -3.95
N GLU A 262 -15.75 -6.87 -5.29
CA GLU A 262 -16.55 -7.86 -6.01
C GLU A 262 -16.17 -9.30 -5.60
N ALA A 263 -14.88 -9.57 -5.39
CA ALA A 263 -14.43 -10.86 -4.86
C ALA A 263 -14.95 -11.10 -3.44
N ALA A 264 -14.98 -10.08 -2.58
CA ALA A 264 -15.52 -10.17 -1.23
C ALA A 264 -17.04 -10.38 -1.20
N ASP A 265 -17.79 -9.83 -2.19
CA ASP A 265 -19.24 -10.03 -2.34
C ASP A 265 -19.61 -11.51 -2.57
N ILE A 266 -18.71 -12.29 -3.17
CA ILE A 266 -18.88 -13.74 -3.36
C ILE A 266 -18.17 -14.58 -2.28
N GLY A 267 -17.79 -13.99 -1.14
CA GLY A 267 -17.22 -14.67 0.04
C GLY A 267 -15.68 -14.70 0.07
N ASN A 268 -14.96 -14.19 -0.93
CA ASN A 268 -13.51 -14.21 -0.96
C ASN A 268 -12.91 -12.85 -0.50
N LEU A 269 -12.68 -12.72 0.81
CA LEU A 269 -12.12 -11.49 1.41
C LEU A 269 -10.61 -11.31 1.16
N LYS A 270 -9.87 -12.37 0.80
CA LYS A 270 -8.41 -12.37 0.67
C LYS A 270 -7.85 -11.30 -0.28
N PRO A 271 -8.44 -11.04 -1.47
CA PRO A 271 -7.97 -9.97 -2.36
C PRO A 271 -8.02 -8.58 -1.70
N LEU A 272 -9.05 -8.27 -0.90
CA LEU A 272 -9.17 -6.98 -0.22
C LEU A 272 -8.14 -6.86 0.91
N VAL A 273 -7.89 -7.93 1.66
CA VAL A 273 -6.81 -7.98 2.68
C VAL A 273 -5.44 -7.75 2.01
N ASN A 274 -5.16 -8.41 0.90
CA ASN A 274 -3.91 -8.26 0.17
C ASN A 274 -3.74 -6.83 -0.39
N LEU A 275 -4.81 -6.21 -0.86
CA LEU A 275 -4.80 -4.82 -1.30
C LEU A 275 -4.47 -3.87 -0.13
N ILE A 276 -5.12 -4.04 1.02
CA ILE A 276 -4.82 -3.24 2.22
C ILE A 276 -3.35 -3.41 2.61
N ALA A 277 -2.82 -4.62 2.64
CA ALA A 277 -1.41 -4.87 2.91
C ALA A 277 -0.48 -4.16 1.90
N LYS A 278 -0.79 -4.22 0.61
CA LYS A 278 -0.07 -3.47 -0.45
C LYS A 278 -0.06 -1.96 -0.15
N LEU A 279 -1.21 -1.39 0.18
CA LEU A 279 -1.34 0.04 0.48
C LEU A 279 -0.58 0.42 1.76
N GLN A 280 -0.58 -0.43 2.80
CA GLN A 280 0.23 -0.22 4.01
C GLN A 280 1.74 -0.24 3.69
N ARG A 281 2.21 -1.16 2.84
CA ARG A 281 3.62 -1.15 2.38
C ARG A 281 3.98 0.13 1.63
N ALA A 282 3.08 0.64 0.79
CA ALA A 282 3.30 1.88 0.05
C ALA A 282 3.43 3.09 1.00
N GLN A 283 2.57 3.21 2.00
CA GLN A 283 2.65 4.28 2.99
C GLN A 283 3.87 4.14 3.90
N PHE A 284 4.25 2.94 4.29
CA PHE A 284 5.47 2.68 5.06
C PHE A 284 6.72 3.15 4.29
N ARG A 285 6.82 2.87 2.99
CA ARG A 285 7.94 3.36 2.17
C ARG A 285 8.00 4.89 2.13
N LYS A 286 6.86 5.57 1.98
CA LYS A 286 6.80 7.04 2.02
C LYS A 286 7.23 7.59 3.39
N ALA A 287 6.78 6.97 4.47
CA ALA A 287 7.12 7.37 5.83
C ALA A 287 8.61 7.22 6.14
N THR A 288 9.22 6.11 5.70
CA THR A 288 10.66 5.87 5.88
C THR A 288 11.52 6.80 5.03
N ALA A 289 11.10 7.15 3.82
CA ALA A 289 11.79 8.10 2.97
C ALA A 289 11.91 9.48 3.62
N ILE A 290 10.85 9.97 4.27
CA ILE A 290 10.86 11.24 5.01
C ILE A 290 11.78 11.17 6.23
N SER A 291 11.78 10.06 6.96
CA SER A 291 12.68 9.83 8.09
C SER A 291 14.15 9.91 7.67
N ASP A 292 14.49 9.36 6.51
CA ASP A 292 15.85 9.34 5.96
C ASP A 292 16.32 10.72 5.47
N GLU A 293 15.43 11.51 4.88
CA GLU A 293 15.72 12.87 4.43
C GLU A 293 16.09 13.78 5.61
N ILE A 294 15.46 13.59 6.75
CA ILE A 294 15.72 14.34 7.99
C ILE A 294 17.07 13.97 8.61
N LEU A 295 17.38 12.69 8.67
CA LEU A 295 18.61 12.19 9.27
C LEU A 295 19.83 12.43 8.36
N GLY A 296 19.61 12.56 7.04
CA GLY A 296 20.65 12.87 6.04
C GLY A 296 20.93 14.35 5.83
N ALA A 297 20.02 15.26 6.22
CA ALA A 297 20.12 16.71 5.97
C ALA A 297 20.85 17.49 7.08
N SER A 298 21.29 16.83 8.17
CA SER A 298 21.97 17.52 9.28
C SER A 298 23.43 17.85 8.91
N THR A 299 23.66 19.10 8.61
CA THR A 299 25.00 19.70 8.47
C THR A 299 25.66 20.06 9.81
N ASP A 300 25.02 19.77 10.93
CA ASP A 300 25.51 20.06 12.27
C ASP A 300 26.33 18.88 12.82
N VAL A 301 27.62 19.14 13.10
CA VAL A 301 28.57 18.18 13.66
C VAL A 301 28.09 17.61 14.99
N GLN A 302 27.35 18.37 15.80
CA GLN A 302 26.79 17.90 17.07
C GLN A 302 25.65 16.86 16.86
N GLN A 303 24.82 17.05 15.84
CA GLN A 303 23.78 16.07 15.46
C GLN A 303 24.40 14.84 14.80
N ALA A 304 25.46 15.00 14.01
CA ALA A 304 26.22 13.89 13.45
C ALA A 304 26.91 13.06 14.56
N LEU A 305 27.47 13.70 15.58
CA LEU A 305 28.05 13.05 16.76
C LEU A 305 26.98 12.38 17.62
N ALA A 306 25.80 12.98 17.79
CA ALA A 306 24.67 12.36 18.47
C ALA A 306 24.12 11.15 17.67
N GLY A 307 24.22 11.19 16.34
CA GLY A 307 23.97 10.05 15.45
C GLY A 307 24.99 8.93 15.67
N LEU A 308 26.27 9.28 15.73
CA LEU A 308 27.37 8.33 15.95
C LEU A 308 27.30 7.68 17.33
N ASN A 309 26.98 8.44 18.38
CA ASN A 309 26.77 7.93 19.72
C ASN A 309 25.55 7.00 19.80
N ARG A 310 24.45 7.32 19.12
CA ARG A 310 23.29 6.44 18.99
C ARG A 310 23.62 5.12 18.28
N VAL A 311 24.40 5.17 17.21
CA VAL A 311 24.86 3.96 16.49
C VAL A 311 25.80 3.15 17.39
N ALA A 312 26.69 3.80 18.14
CA ALA A 312 27.57 3.11 19.10
C ALA A 312 26.77 2.48 20.26
N GLU A 313 25.75 3.16 20.79
CA GLU A 313 24.82 2.61 21.77
C GLU A 313 23.99 1.46 21.20
N GLN A 314 23.55 1.54 19.94
CA GLN A 314 22.84 0.47 19.23
C GLN A 314 23.71 -0.78 18.97
N LEU A 315 25.02 -0.64 18.86
CA LEU A 315 25.96 -1.76 18.76
C LEU A 315 26.16 -2.49 20.11
N LEU A 316 25.80 -1.85 21.21
CA LEU A 316 25.89 -2.40 22.59
C LEU A 316 24.56 -2.99 23.09
N ASP A 317 23.44 -2.84 22.37
CA ASP A 317 22.08 -3.20 22.79
C ASP A 317 21.56 -4.49 22.09
N PRO A 318 20.50 -5.16 22.58
CA PRO A 318 19.87 -6.38 21.99
C PRO A 318 19.43 -6.28 20.53
N GLN A 319 19.60 -5.16 19.85
CA GLN A 319 19.40 -5.02 18.40
C GLN A 319 20.32 -5.91 17.56
N THR A 320 21.41 -6.42 18.11
CA THR A 320 22.28 -7.38 17.41
C THR A 320 21.52 -8.65 17.01
N GLY A 321 20.56 -9.10 17.84
CA GLY A 321 19.68 -10.21 17.53
C GLY A 321 18.67 -9.90 16.40
N LYS A 322 18.12 -8.70 16.37
CA LYS A 322 17.19 -8.23 15.32
C LYS A 322 17.89 -8.14 13.95
N MET A 323 19.07 -7.54 13.91
CA MET A 323 19.89 -7.48 12.69
C MET A 323 20.27 -8.87 12.20
N ALA A 324 20.69 -9.76 13.10
CA ALA A 324 21.05 -11.12 12.76
C ALA A 324 19.88 -11.90 12.15
N SER A 325 18.67 -11.76 12.70
CA SER A 325 17.45 -12.37 12.17
C SER A 325 17.13 -11.84 10.76
N ALA A 326 17.11 -10.52 10.56
CA ALA A 326 16.87 -9.92 9.25
C ALA A 326 17.89 -10.38 8.19
N PHE A 327 19.17 -10.39 8.54
CA PHE A 327 20.24 -10.84 7.64
C PHE A 327 20.19 -12.34 7.35
N ASN A 328 19.72 -13.14 8.32
CA ASN A 328 19.47 -14.57 8.09
C ASN A 328 18.34 -14.79 7.08
N HIS A 329 17.22 -14.07 7.21
CA HIS A 329 16.15 -14.10 6.21
C HIS A 329 16.70 -13.76 4.81
N ALA A 330 17.42 -12.64 4.67
CA ALA A 330 17.99 -12.24 3.38
C ALA A 330 18.89 -13.33 2.77
N ARG A 331 19.74 -13.96 3.59
CA ARG A 331 20.63 -15.04 3.14
C ARG A 331 19.88 -16.27 2.67
N ILE A 332 18.81 -16.67 3.37
CA ILE A 332 17.94 -17.78 2.96
C ILE A 332 17.27 -17.47 1.63
N LEU A 333 16.68 -16.27 1.49
CA LEU A 333 16.02 -15.85 0.25
C LEU A 333 17.01 -15.77 -0.94
N ALA A 334 18.23 -15.28 -0.71
CA ALA A 334 19.28 -15.24 -1.72
C ALA A 334 19.71 -16.64 -2.15
N ASP A 335 19.86 -17.59 -1.20
CA ASP A 335 20.19 -18.99 -1.53
C ASP A 335 19.06 -19.69 -2.32
N GLN A 336 17.81 -19.50 -1.93
CA GLN A 336 16.66 -20.01 -2.68
C GLN A 336 16.57 -19.42 -4.10
N THR A 337 16.95 -18.15 -4.26
CA THR A 337 17.04 -17.50 -5.57
C THR A 337 18.16 -18.10 -6.39
N ARG A 338 19.34 -18.29 -5.81
CA ARG A 338 20.49 -18.94 -6.44
C ARG A 338 20.14 -20.33 -6.97
N GLN A 339 19.51 -21.16 -6.15
CA GLN A 339 19.09 -22.51 -6.53
C GLN A 339 18.08 -22.48 -7.70
N ARG A 340 17.14 -21.56 -7.67
CA ARG A 340 16.14 -21.40 -8.75
C ARG A 340 16.77 -20.94 -10.06
N LEU A 341 17.65 -19.95 -10.01
CA LEU A 341 18.37 -19.46 -11.20
C LEU A 341 19.33 -20.50 -11.75
N ALA A 342 19.97 -21.33 -10.90
CA ALA A 342 20.82 -22.43 -11.32
C ALA A 342 20.06 -23.51 -12.13
N ARG A 343 18.78 -23.70 -11.86
CA ARG A 343 17.91 -24.57 -12.67
C ARG A 343 17.50 -23.85 -13.97
N LEU A 344 17.02 -22.61 -13.86
CA LEU A 344 16.52 -21.82 -14.99
C LEU A 344 17.60 -21.56 -16.07
N ARG A 345 18.87 -21.44 -15.67
CA ARG A 345 19.98 -21.16 -16.59
C ARG A 345 20.05 -22.09 -17.80
N TRP A 346 19.73 -23.38 -17.62
CA TRP A 346 19.82 -24.35 -18.69
C TRP A 346 18.77 -24.13 -19.77
N ASP A 347 17.54 -23.81 -19.37
CA ASP A 347 16.44 -23.54 -20.30
C ASP A 347 16.70 -22.24 -21.06
N VAL A 348 17.15 -21.18 -20.35
CA VAL A 348 17.49 -19.89 -20.95
C VAL A 348 18.68 -20.05 -21.90
N GLN A 349 19.72 -20.80 -21.53
CA GLN A 349 20.87 -21.05 -22.40
C GLN A 349 20.46 -21.84 -23.65
N ALA A 350 19.62 -22.84 -23.52
CA ALA A 350 19.12 -23.61 -24.65
C ALA A 350 18.30 -22.73 -25.63
N ALA A 351 17.48 -21.81 -25.09
CA ALA A 351 16.73 -20.86 -25.89
C ALA A 351 17.66 -19.87 -26.62
N LEU A 352 18.61 -19.27 -25.90
CA LEU A 352 19.56 -18.29 -26.48
C LEU A 352 20.48 -18.93 -27.52
N ARG A 353 20.88 -20.18 -27.38
CA ARG A 353 21.70 -20.89 -28.36
C ARG A 353 21.02 -21.13 -29.70
N ARG A 354 19.69 -21.08 -29.76
CA ARG A 354 18.96 -21.10 -31.05
C ARG A 354 19.17 -19.84 -31.87
N VAL A 355 19.45 -18.70 -31.17
CA VAL A 355 19.70 -17.39 -31.80
C VAL A 355 21.22 -17.13 -31.94
N SER A 356 22.02 -17.58 -30.99
CA SER A 356 23.46 -17.42 -30.93
C SER A 356 24.13 -18.70 -30.41
N PRO A 357 24.80 -19.53 -31.26
CA PRO A 357 25.38 -20.81 -30.84
C PRO A 357 26.40 -20.71 -29.71
N LEU A 358 27.07 -19.58 -29.58
CA LEU A 358 28.05 -19.29 -28.52
C LEU A 358 27.45 -18.70 -27.26
N ALA A 359 26.11 -18.62 -27.16
CA ALA A 359 25.47 -18.06 -25.98
C ALA A 359 25.84 -18.84 -24.71
N SER A 360 26.13 -18.09 -23.66
CA SER A 360 26.46 -18.61 -22.33
C SER A 360 25.60 -17.97 -21.26
N VAL A 361 25.19 -18.76 -20.29
CA VAL A 361 24.39 -18.31 -19.14
C VAL A 361 25.02 -18.83 -17.86
N THR A 362 25.33 -17.92 -16.94
CA THR A 362 25.99 -18.25 -15.66
C THR A 362 25.27 -17.60 -14.50
N VAL A 363 25.22 -18.27 -13.35
CA VAL A 363 24.75 -17.66 -12.11
C VAL A 363 25.93 -17.06 -11.38
N LYS A 364 25.84 -15.77 -11.02
CA LYS A 364 26.86 -15.06 -10.26
C LYS A 364 26.30 -14.58 -8.92
N LEU A 365 27.15 -14.58 -7.93
CA LEU A 365 26.87 -14.09 -6.57
C LEU A 365 27.59 -12.75 -6.33
N SER A 366 27.32 -12.11 -5.21
CA SER A 366 28.05 -10.96 -4.71
C SER A 366 29.54 -11.26 -4.59
N GLU A 367 30.36 -10.35 -5.14
CA GLU A 367 31.79 -10.31 -4.91
C GLU A 367 32.12 -8.94 -4.31
N PRO A 368 32.61 -8.86 -3.05
CA PRO A 368 32.77 -7.57 -2.35
C PRO A 368 33.61 -6.51 -3.08
N GLN A 369 34.51 -6.97 -3.94
CA GLN A 369 35.43 -6.07 -4.68
C GLN A 369 34.84 -5.53 -5.98
N THR A 370 33.84 -6.20 -6.60
CA THR A 370 33.25 -5.82 -7.88
C THR A 370 31.87 -5.16 -7.76
N ASP A 371 31.34 -5.03 -6.55
CA ASP A 371 29.96 -4.59 -6.31
C ASP A 371 29.77 -3.05 -6.28
N ARG A 372 30.82 -2.23 -6.42
CA ARG A 372 30.71 -0.75 -6.40
C ARG A 372 29.77 -0.21 -7.50
N PRO A 373 29.88 -0.62 -8.77
CA PRO A 373 28.96 -0.16 -9.82
C PRO A 373 27.51 -0.54 -9.53
N PHE A 374 27.31 -1.73 -8.97
CA PHE A 374 26.02 -2.25 -8.60
C PHE A 374 25.39 -1.45 -7.44
N GLN A 375 26.19 -1.10 -6.44
CA GLN A 375 25.77 -0.25 -5.32
C GLN A 375 25.29 1.12 -5.81
N SER A 376 26.00 1.72 -6.77
CA SER A 376 25.61 2.97 -7.42
C SER A 376 24.26 2.81 -8.14
N HIS A 377 24.08 1.75 -8.92
CA HIS A 377 22.83 1.49 -9.65
C HIS A 377 21.62 1.38 -8.70
N ILE A 378 21.76 0.69 -7.56
CA ILE A 378 20.70 0.58 -6.56
C ILE A 378 20.45 1.95 -5.91
N THR A 379 21.50 2.66 -5.51
CA THR A 379 21.36 3.96 -4.84
C THR A 379 20.68 4.99 -5.74
N GLU A 380 20.98 5.00 -7.03
CA GLU A 380 20.39 5.93 -8.00
C GLU A 380 18.94 5.59 -8.38
N ASN A 381 18.57 4.32 -8.39
CA ASN A 381 17.31 3.88 -9.01
C ASN A 381 16.27 3.37 -8.01
N ALA A 382 16.62 2.94 -6.80
CA ALA A 382 15.66 2.42 -5.84
C ALA A 382 14.57 3.43 -5.48
N TYR A 383 14.93 4.69 -5.25
CA TYR A 383 13.96 5.76 -5.02
C TYR A 383 13.07 6.01 -6.23
N LYS A 384 13.67 6.08 -7.42
CA LYS A 384 12.95 6.31 -8.69
C LYS A 384 11.97 5.19 -9.01
N TRP A 385 12.35 3.92 -8.78
CA TRP A 385 11.53 2.77 -9.12
C TRP A 385 10.50 2.44 -8.05
N PHE A 386 10.88 2.56 -6.77
CA PHE A 386 10.12 1.99 -5.66
C PHE A 386 9.89 2.96 -4.50
N GLY A 387 10.35 4.21 -4.58
CA GLY A 387 10.04 5.28 -3.64
C GLY A 387 10.63 5.12 -2.24
N TYR A 388 11.82 4.48 -2.09
CA TYR A 388 12.53 4.36 -0.81
C TYR A 388 14.03 4.61 -0.96
N PHE A 389 14.71 4.96 0.14
CA PHE A 389 16.16 5.12 0.17
C PHE A 389 16.85 3.82 0.58
N PRO A 390 17.78 3.28 -0.25
CA PRO A 390 18.48 2.05 0.04
C PRO A 390 19.57 2.27 1.10
N ASN A 391 19.72 1.31 2.00
CA ASN A 391 20.83 1.19 2.94
C ASN A 391 21.68 -0.01 2.56
N THR A 392 22.73 0.23 1.79
CA THR A 392 23.67 -0.79 1.32
C THR A 392 24.85 -1.00 2.26
N ASP A 393 24.95 -0.19 3.33
CA ASP A 393 26.05 -0.27 4.29
C ASP A 393 25.79 -1.33 5.37
N SER A 394 24.52 -1.47 5.81
CA SER A 394 24.15 -2.44 6.85
C SER A 394 24.07 -3.88 6.29
N TYR A 395 23.48 -4.07 5.13
CA TYR A 395 23.39 -5.34 4.43
C TYR A 395 23.35 -5.14 2.93
N ARG A 396 24.06 -5.97 2.21
CA ARG A 396 23.96 -6.09 0.75
C ARG A 396 24.32 -7.50 0.31
N ASP A 397 23.54 -8.03 -0.60
CA ASP A 397 23.80 -9.29 -1.30
C ASP A 397 23.19 -9.26 -2.69
N ARG A 398 23.66 -10.10 -3.59
CA ARG A 398 23.23 -10.12 -4.97
C ARG A 398 23.29 -11.52 -5.53
N VAL A 399 22.22 -11.91 -6.22
CA VAL A 399 22.20 -13.11 -7.06
C VAL A 399 21.83 -12.67 -8.48
N CYS A 400 22.59 -13.02 -9.48
CA CYS A 400 22.24 -12.69 -10.84
C CYS A 400 22.45 -13.83 -11.83
N LEU A 401 21.61 -13.83 -12.89
CA LEU A 401 21.76 -14.66 -14.08
C LEU A 401 22.44 -13.78 -15.14
N ASP A 402 23.73 -14.04 -15.40
CA ASP A 402 24.51 -13.34 -16.42
C ASP A 402 24.40 -14.08 -17.75
N MET A 403 23.84 -13.42 -18.74
CA MET A 403 23.52 -13.96 -20.06
C MET A 403 24.33 -13.21 -21.11
N VAL A 404 25.10 -13.94 -21.88
CA VAL A 404 25.91 -13.40 -22.98
C VAL A 404 25.54 -14.12 -24.27
N TRP A 405 25.17 -13.33 -25.29
CA TRP A 405 24.96 -13.79 -26.66
C TRP A 405 25.54 -12.76 -27.64
N ARG A 406 24.83 -12.18 -28.56
CA ARG A 406 25.27 -10.99 -29.35
C ARG A 406 25.29 -9.72 -28.51
N ARG A 407 24.58 -9.73 -27.40
CA ARG A 407 24.49 -8.70 -26.38
C ARG A 407 24.76 -9.33 -25.03
N ARG A 408 24.77 -8.53 -23.98
CA ARG A 408 24.84 -9.01 -22.62
C ARG A 408 23.65 -8.50 -21.82
N ALA A 409 23.01 -9.38 -21.08
CA ALA A 409 22.03 -9.01 -20.08
C ALA A 409 22.32 -9.69 -18.74
N LYS A 410 22.01 -8.99 -17.65
CA LYS A 410 22.04 -9.58 -16.31
C LYS A 410 20.64 -9.45 -15.71
N PHE A 411 20.07 -10.55 -15.28
CA PHE A 411 18.89 -10.52 -14.46
C PHE A 411 19.32 -10.61 -13.00
N VAL A 412 19.05 -9.54 -12.25
CA VAL A 412 19.60 -9.30 -10.92
C VAL A 412 18.50 -9.33 -9.89
N PHE A 413 18.74 -10.02 -8.78
CA PHE A 413 18.05 -9.89 -7.50
C PHE A 413 18.98 -9.27 -6.49
N ALA A 414 18.69 -8.04 -6.06
CA ALA A 414 19.51 -7.27 -5.13
C ALA A 414 18.85 -7.21 -3.76
N PHE A 415 19.54 -7.70 -2.74
CA PHE A 415 19.10 -7.67 -1.35
C PHE A 415 19.87 -6.58 -0.60
N HIS A 416 19.17 -5.68 0.08
CA HIS A 416 19.79 -4.64 0.89
C HIS A 416 18.84 -4.11 1.98
N GLY A 417 19.38 -3.38 2.95
CA GLY A 417 18.62 -2.73 3.99
C GLY A 417 17.86 -1.51 3.50
N THR A 418 16.95 -1.01 4.32
CA THR A 418 16.30 0.28 4.15
C THR A 418 16.48 1.15 5.39
N GLY A 419 16.36 2.48 5.24
CA GLY A 419 16.45 3.44 6.34
C GLY A 419 17.88 3.86 6.72
N ARG A 420 18.02 5.11 7.19
CA ARG A 420 19.28 5.65 7.70
C ARG A 420 19.02 6.27 9.09
N PRO A 421 19.42 5.62 10.20
CA PRO A 421 20.08 4.32 10.28
C PRO A 421 19.18 3.14 9.87
N PHE A 422 19.79 1.94 9.70
CA PHE A 422 19.05 0.71 9.40
C PHE A 422 17.90 0.50 10.39
N ASN A 423 16.71 0.27 9.88
CA ASN A 423 15.48 0.22 10.67
C ASN A 423 14.94 -1.20 10.93
N GLY A 424 15.69 -2.23 10.51
CA GLY A 424 15.26 -3.62 10.65
C GLY A 424 14.44 -4.17 9.50
N SER A 425 14.24 -3.38 8.43
CA SER A 425 13.60 -3.83 7.20
C SER A 425 14.61 -4.02 6.07
N LEU A 426 14.40 -5.07 5.28
CA LEU A 426 15.18 -5.36 4.08
C LEU A 426 14.27 -5.47 2.87
N VAL A 427 14.86 -5.28 1.72
CA VAL A 427 14.19 -5.42 0.43
C VAL A 427 14.98 -6.30 -0.52
N CYS A 428 14.25 -6.96 -1.43
CA CYS A 428 14.81 -7.54 -2.64
C CYS A 428 14.30 -6.77 -3.86
N VAL A 429 15.22 -6.26 -4.66
CA VAL A 429 14.94 -5.51 -5.89
C VAL A 429 15.34 -6.32 -7.10
N PRO A 430 14.39 -6.67 -8.00
CA PRO A 430 14.68 -7.37 -9.23
C PRO A 430 14.76 -6.39 -10.40
N PHE A 431 15.78 -6.53 -11.25
CA PHE A 431 15.88 -5.77 -12.49
C PHE A 431 16.71 -6.47 -13.56
N LEU A 432 16.51 -6.08 -14.81
CA LEU A 432 17.36 -6.44 -15.93
C LEU A 432 18.36 -5.30 -16.22
N GLU A 433 19.63 -5.66 -16.46
CA GLU A 433 20.69 -4.78 -16.91
C GLU A 433 21.12 -5.23 -18.30
N PHE A 434 20.94 -4.36 -19.31
CA PHE A 434 21.41 -4.60 -20.67
C PHE A 434 22.67 -3.78 -20.95
N SER A 435 23.70 -4.40 -21.51
CA SER A 435 24.93 -3.75 -21.95
C SER A 435 25.34 -4.27 -23.32
N ASP A 436 25.96 -3.42 -24.13
CA ASP A 436 26.59 -3.87 -25.37
C ASP A 436 27.89 -4.60 -25.04
N THR A 437 28.24 -5.58 -25.87
CA THR A 437 29.44 -6.43 -25.68
C THR A 437 30.74 -5.72 -26.02
N ASP A 438 30.72 -4.50 -26.54
CA ASP A 438 31.92 -3.76 -26.97
C ASP A 438 32.54 -3.02 -25.76
N GLU A 439 33.62 -3.53 -25.23
CA GLU A 439 34.34 -3.03 -24.04
C GLU A 439 34.97 -1.62 -24.23
N THR A 440 34.94 -1.09 -25.45
CA THR A 440 35.61 0.20 -25.80
C THR A 440 34.73 1.43 -25.67
N ALA A 441 33.42 1.29 -25.55
CA ALA A 441 32.49 2.40 -25.34
C ALA A 441 32.07 2.47 -23.88
N GLN A 442 32.19 3.65 -23.26
CA GLN A 442 31.56 4.00 -21.98
C GLN A 442 30.00 4.02 -22.14
N THR A 443 29.42 2.90 -22.56
CA THR A 443 27.99 2.79 -22.80
C THR A 443 27.30 2.59 -21.45
N ARG A 444 26.48 3.53 -21.07
CA ARG A 444 25.66 3.47 -19.85
C ARG A 444 24.70 2.28 -19.97
N ALA A 445 24.76 1.33 -19.04
CA ALA A 445 23.87 0.19 -19.02
C ALA A 445 22.40 0.64 -18.91
N THR A 446 21.53 0.01 -19.69
CA THR A 446 20.07 0.23 -19.55
C THR A 446 19.54 -0.68 -18.47
N LEU A 447 18.90 -0.09 -17.46
CA LEU A 447 18.31 -0.79 -16.33
C LEU A 447 16.79 -0.78 -16.44
N ILE A 448 16.16 -1.95 -16.33
CA ILE A 448 14.69 -2.13 -16.43
C ILE A 448 14.21 -2.85 -15.17
N PRO A 449 13.37 -2.22 -14.31
CA PRO A 449 12.76 -2.93 -13.19
C PRO A 449 11.78 -3.97 -13.72
N VAL A 450 11.76 -5.16 -13.11
CA VAL A 450 10.90 -6.28 -13.53
C VAL A 450 9.88 -6.69 -12.46
N ALA A 451 9.56 -5.75 -11.59
CA ALA A 451 8.48 -5.85 -10.62
C ALA A 451 7.88 -4.47 -10.36
N ASP A 452 6.60 -4.43 -10.02
CA ASP A 452 5.90 -3.19 -9.66
C ASP A 452 6.30 -2.68 -8.27
N GLU A 453 6.76 -3.58 -7.40
CA GLU A 453 7.24 -3.25 -6.05
C GLU A 453 8.44 -4.13 -5.65
N ALA A 454 9.34 -3.55 -4.83
CA ALA A 454 10.38 -4.32 -4.17
C ALA A 454 9.76 -5.28 -3.14
N PHE A 455 10.32 -6.49 -3.00
CA PHE A 455 9.91 -7.40 -1.94
C PHE A 455 10.43 -6.91 -0.60
N LEU A 456 9.53 -6.46 0.28
CA LEU A 456 9.83 -5.95 1.61
C LEU A 456 9.63 -7.06 2.65
N PHE A 457 10.58 -7.19 3.59
CA PHE A 457 10.50 -8.12 4.71
C PHE A 457 11.22 -7.57 5.95
N PHE A 458 10.85 -8.09 7.12
CA PHE A 458 11.25 -7.53 8.40
C PHE A 458 11.89 -8.60 9.30
N TYR A 459 12.74 -8.15 10.23
CA TYR A 459 13.36 -9.02 11.24
C TYR A 459 12.35 -9.73 12.15
N SER A 460 11.16 -9.16 12.31
CA SER A 460 10.10 -9.62 13.22
C SER A 460 9.13 -10.63 12.60
N GLU A 461 9.24 -10.88 11.28
CA GLU A 461 8.42 -11.89 10.60
C GLU A 461 8.95 -13.31 10.86
N ALA A 462 8.08 -14.32 10.83
CA ALA A 462 8.48 -15.71 10.87
C ALA A 462 9.16 -16.11 9.55
N GLU A 463 10.24 -16.89 9.62
CA GLU A 463 11.06 -17.26 8.46
C GLU A 463 10.27 -17.99 7.36
N ASP A 464 9.38 -18.90 7.75
CA ASP A 464 8.54 -19.68 6.84
C ASP A 464 7.50 -18.82 6.13
N GLU A 465 6.92 -17.83 6.81
CA GLU A 465 5.98 -16.87 6.22
C GLU A 465 6.68 -15.97 5.19
N VAL A 466 7.85 -15.41 5.54
CA VAL A 466 8.67 -14.62 4.62
C VAL A 466 9.07 -15.45 3.40
N LEU A 467 9.53 -16.69 3.63
CA LEU A 467 9.97 -17.59 2.57
C LEU A 467 8.81 -17.91 1.62
N THR A 468 7.65 -18.29 2.13
CA THR A 468 6.47 -18.64 1.32
C THR A 468 6.06 -17.46 0.44
N ARG A 469 5.92 -16.28 1.03
CA ARG A 469 5.56 -15.04 0.33
C ARG A 469 6.60 -14.65 -0.73
N PHE A 470 7.89 -14.84 -0.42
CA PHE A 470 8.98 -14.56 -1.36
C PHE A 470 8.99 -15.52 -2.55
N LEU A 471 8.76 -16.79 -2.33
CA LEU A 471 8.78 -17.79 -3.41
C LEU A 471 7.69 -17.49 -4.44
N ASP A 472 6.48 -17.15 -4.01
CA ASP A 472 5.37 -16.77 -4.88
C ASP A 472 5.66 -15.47 -5.66
N TRP A 473 6.20 -14.45 -4.97
CA TRP A 473 6.59 -13.20 -5.58
C TRP A 473 7.71 -13.42 -6.62
N ARG A 474 8.73 -14.18 -6.28
CA ARG A 474 9.86 -14.48 -7.16
C ARG A 474 9.42 -15.14 -8.46
N GLU A 475 8.50 -16.12 -8.44
CA GLU A 475 8.03 -16.76 -9.66
C GLU A 475 7.31 -15.77 -10.59
N ARG A 476 6.51 -14.84 -10.06
CA ARG A 476 5.92 -13.76 -10.86
C ARG A 476 6.98 -12.86 -11.50
N VAL A 477 7.99 -12.49 -10.73
CA VAL A 477 9.13 -11.69 -11.21
C VAL A 477 9.89 -12.41 -12.32
N LEU A 478 10.11 -13.71 -12.19
CA LEU A 478 10.77 -14.52 -13.24
C LEU A 478 9.97 -14.50 -14.56
N VAL A 479 8.65 -14.58 -14.49
CA VAL A 479 7.80 -14.51 -15.70
C VAL A 479 7.93 -13.13 -16.36
N THR A 480 7.86 -12.05 -15.60
CA THR A 480 8.02 -10.68 -16.13
C THR A 480 9.39 -10.48 -16.74
N ALA A 481 10.46 -10.89 -16.04
CA ALA A 481 11.84 -10.77 -16.55
C ALA A 481 12.07 -11.55 -17.86
N LEU A 482 11.50 -12.75 -18.00
CA LEU A 482 11.60 -13.53 -19.25
C LEU A 482 10.82 -12.86 -20.40
N ARG A 483 9.68 -12.24 -20.13
CA ARG A 483 8.94 -11.46 -21.14
C ARG A 483 9.74 -10.24 -21.60
N GLU A 484 10.29 -9.48 -20.67
CA GLU A 484 11.15 -8.33 -20.97
C GLU A 484 12.42 -8.75 -21.73
N LEU A 485 13.05 -9.85 -21.33
CA LEU A 485 14.19 -10.40 -22.06
C LEU A 485 13.79 -10.75 -23.51
N THR A 486 12.64 -11.39 -23.72
CA THR A 486 12.16 -11.75 -25.03
C THR A 486 11.89 -10.52 -25.92
N ALA A 487 11.35 -9.45 -25.35
CA ALA A 487 11.10 -8.19 -26.07
C ALA A 487 12.40 -7.45 -26.46
N ASN A 488 13.54 -7.78 -25.85
CA ASN A 488 14.85 -7.14 -26.07
C ASN A 488 15.89 -8.08 -26.74
N LEU A 489 15.48 -9.28 -27.18
CA LEU A 489 16.31 -10.20 -27.96
C LEU A 489 16.43 -9.74 -29.41
#